data_3be5fa135fbf3ab29c27b33cee828453
#
_entry.id   3be5fa135fbf3ab29c27b33cee828453
#
_cell.length_a   1.000
_cell.length_b   1.000
_cell.length_c   1.000
_cell.angle_alpha   90.00
_cell.angle_beta   90.00
_cell.angle_gamma   90.00
#
_symmetry.space_group_name_H-M   'P 1'
#
loop_
_entity.id
_entity.type
_entity.pdbx_description
1 polymer ?
#
loop_
_entity_poly.entity_id
_entity_poly.type
_entity_poly.pdbx_seq_one_letter_code
_entity_poly.pdbx_strand_id
1 'polypeptide(L)'
;MKPFRQIALLTAAMLLLSAAGCGKKEDSQMQDSSSQSTWSMADPSLNLPTLNLGHTTEDMIRRAVVNPGNTARLADAMKRAQAGEKITIGTIGGSITQGTAASTTDERYANRALQWWAKTFPKAQLDFVNAGIGATDSYIGVHRVDADLLSKKPDVVIVEFSVNDTDAALNLQTYDSLVRKILQAENYPAVILLFTTQEDGTSLQDTHMQIGSAYNLPMISYKNAVLPEIEAGKFTWKDISPDNIHPNSVGHGIIGELLWSYFNSVYAKLDQIDTSDLTFTATPVTKDLYAKGQLLDSKTLTPKAMQGFEQAEVSNQFPNDWTTKEGGELTFEVTGSNIGVLYYKTVDGKSGQYCVYVDDRLIQVLDGDFTGGWGNYAQAQQVYTSDTPSTHTVTIKQLEGTDLTQFTVLGLLVS
;
A
#
# COMPACT_ATOMS: atom_id res chain seq x y z
N MET A 1 17.51 -20.99 -45.70
CA MET A 1 16.46 -22.01 -45.62
C MET A 1 16.78 -23.02 -44.54
N LYS A 2 16.06 -22.95 -43.41
CA LYS A 2 15.77 -24.02 -42.44
C LYS A 2 14.92 -23.40 -41.33
N PRO A 3 13.92 -24.10 -40.78
CA PRO A 3 12.70 -23.47 -40.29
C PRO A 3 12.63 -23.22 -38.76
N PHE A 4 11.78 -22.26 -38.42
CA PHE A 4 11.26 -21.98 -37.10
C PHE A 4 10.62 -23.23 -36.45
N ARG A 5 10.97 -23.50 -35.19
CA ARG A 5 10.26 -24.43 -34.31
C ARG A 5 9.26 -23.65 -33.44
N GLN A 6 8.00 -23.89 -33.72
CA GLN A 6 6.88 -23.53 -32.83
C GLN A 6 6.95 -24.39 -31.56
N ILE A 7 6.83 -23.77 -30.41
CA ILE A 7 6.60 -24.47 -29.14
C ILE A 7 5.10 -24.39 -28.86
N ALA A 8 4.50 -25.60 -28.80
CA ALA A 8 3.07 -25.80 -28.55
C ALA A 8 2.76 -25.68 -27.06
N LEU A 9 1.62 -25.00 -26.77
CA LEU A 9 0.95 -25.05 -25.45
C LEU A 9 0.41 -26.48 -25.20
N LEU A 10 0.74 -27.03 -24.04
CA LEU A 10 0.09 -28.24 -23.51
C LEU A 10 -0.90 -27.82 -22.43
N THR A 11 -2.18 -27.92 -22.76
CA THR A 11 -3.30 -27.94 -21.82
C THR A 11 -3.41 -29.34 -21.23
N ALA A 12 -3.27 -29.47 -19.90
CA ALA A 12 -3.52 -30.72 -19.18
C ALA A 12 -4.97 -30.72 -18.64
N ALA A 13 -5.80 -31.60 -19.20
CA ALA A 13 -7.11 -31.93 -18.67
C ALA A 13 -6.96 -32.97 -17.55
N MET A 14 -7.49 -32.72 -16.35
CA MET A 14 -7.61 -33.72 -15.28
C MET A 14 -8.92 -34.48 -15.41
N LEU A 15 -8.81 -35.78 -15.58
CA LEU A 15 -9.89 -36.76 -15.47
C LEU A 15 -10.12 -37.11 -13.99
N LEU A 16 -11.39 -37.04 -13.60
CA LEU A 16 -11.89 -37.57 -12.32
C LEU A 16 -12.01 -39.11 -12.42
N LEU A 17 -11.39 -39.83 -11.53
CA LEU A 17 -11.70 -41.24 -11.23
C LEU A 17 -12.19 -41.33 -9.79
N SER A 18 -13.45 -41.74 -9.67
CA SER A 18 -14.10 -42.14 -8.42
C SER A 18 -13.68 -43.58 -8.05
N ALA A 19 -13.17 -43.78 -6.84
CA ALA A 19 -13.09 -45.09 -6.21
C ALA A 19 -13.71 -45.03 -4.81
N ALA A 20 -14.77 -45.75 -4.62
CA ALA A 20 -15.42 -45.99 -3.33
C ALA A 20 -14.57 -46.97 -2.50
N GLY A 21 -14.25 -46.58 -1.27
CA GLY A 21 -13.63 -47.41 -0.25
C GLY A 21 -14.22 -47.10 1.10
N CYS A 22 -14.98 -48.07 1.63
CA CYS A 22 -15.58 -48.08 2.95
C CYS A 22 -14.53 -48.27 4.03
N GLY A 23 -14.40 -47.34 4.97
CA GLY A 23 -13.48 -47.42 6.11
C GLY A 23 -13.97 -46.57 7.29
N LYS A 24 -14.07 -47.18 8.44
CA LYS A 24 -14.72 -46.80 9.70
C LYS A 24 -14.36 -45.37 10.18
N LYS A 25 -15.41 -44.66 10.65
CA LYS A 25 -15.35 -43.45 11.46
C LYS A 25 -14.60 -43.68 12.75
N GLU A 26 -13.54 -42.91 13.01
CA GLU A 26 -13.13 -42.50 14.33
C GLU A 26 -13.47 -41.02 14.47
N ASP A 27 -14.37 -40.72 15.40
CA ASP A 27 -14.72 -39.35 15.80
C ASP A 27 -13.56 -38.72 16.55
N SER A 28 -12.68 -38.01 15.85
CA SER A 28 -11.84 -37.01 16.48
C SER A 28 -12.59 -35.66 16.40
N GLN A 29 -13.20 -35.28 17.52
CA GLN A 29 -13.70 -33.93 17.73
C GLN A 29 -12.54 -32.95 17.56
N MET A 30 -12.41 -32.32 16.41
CA MET A 30 -11.73 -31.05 16.28
C MET A 30 -12.53 -30.04 17.10
N GLN A 31 -12.00 -29.66 18.25
CA GLN A 31 -12.44 -28.47 18.96
C GLN A 31 -12.21 -27.28 18.02
N ASP A 32 -13.30 -26.78 17.50
CA ASP A 32 -13.38 -25.49 16.81
C ASP A 32 -13.09 -24.38 17.83
N SER A 33 -11.81 -24.01 17.94
CA SER A 33 -11.38 -22.84 18.69
C SER A 33 -11.58 -21.60 17.82
N SER A 34 -12.80 -21.35 17.38
CA SER A 34 -13.22 -20.04 16.94
C SER A 34 -13.33 -19.16 18.20
N SER A 35 -12.19 -18.59 18.64
CA SER A 35 -12.23 -17.43 19.51
C SER A 35 -12.88 -16.29 18.70
N GLN A 36 -14.22 -16.21 18.79
CA GLN A 36 -14.93 -15.02 18.38
C GLN A 36 -14.30 -13.87 19.15
N SER A 37 -13.54 -13.03 18.45
CA SER A 37 -13.05 -11.78 19.01
C SER A 37 -14.28 -11.01 19.50
N THR A 38 -14.40 -10.83 20.81
CA THR A 38 -15.49 -10.04 21.41
C THR A 38 -15.20 -8.56 21.17
N TRP A 39 -15.27 -8.14 19.89
CA TRP A 39 -15.33 -6.72 19.58
C TRP A 39 -16.68 -6.20 20.02
N SER A 40 -16.70 -5.33 21.04
CA SER A 40 -17.90 -4.64 21.48
C SER A 40 -17.88 -3.22 20.96
N MET A 41 -19.00 -2.75 20.41
CA MET A 41 -19.17 -1.34 20.06
C MET A 41 -18.88 -0.46 21.28
N ALA A 42 -18.42 0.76 21.02
CA ALA A 42 -18.18 1.75 22.09
C ALA A 42 -19.44 1.95 22.93
N ASP A 43 -19.25 2.17 24.22
CA ASP A 43 -20.34 2.49 25.15
C ASP A 43 -21.10 3.74 24.68
N PRO A 44 -22.42 3.67 24.42
CA PRO A 44 -23.20 4.81 23.96
C PRO A 44 -23.28 5.97 24.99
N SER A 45 -22.91 5.73 26.26
CA SER A 45 -22.82 6.79 27.28
C SER A 45 -21.63 7.73 27.10
N LEU A 46 -20.60 7.31 26.30
CA LEU A 46 -19.47 8.14 25.97
C LEU A 46 -19.88 9.15 24.89
N ASN A 47 -19.64 10.43 25.14
CA ASN A 47 -19.89 11.50 24.16
C ASN A 47 -18.81 11.50 23.07
N LEU A 48 -18.79 10.41 22.26
CA LEU A 48 -17.81 10.17 21.20
C LEU A 48 -18.30 10.78 19.88
N PRO A 49 -17.37 11.24 19.03
CA PRO A 49 -17.73 11.72 17.72
C PRO A 49 -18.41 10.63 16.89
N THR A 50 -19.57 10.93 16.36
CA THR A 50 -20.29 10.05 15.43
C THR A 50 -20.36 10.72 14.06
N LEU A 51 -20.26 9.91 13.02
CA LEU A 51 -20.46 10.33 11.64
C LEU A 51 -21.67 9.57 11.11
N ASN A 52 -22.72 10.27 10.72
CA ASN A 52 -23.90 9.66 10.12
C ASN A 52 -23.91 9.93 8.62
N LEU A 53 -23.52 8.93 7.85
CA LEU A 53 -23.47 8.99 6.39
C LEU A 53 -24.72 8.38 5.73
N GLY A 54 -25.59 7.78 6.52
CA GLY A 54 -26.79 7.12 6.02
C GLY A 54 -26.55 5.74 5.38
N HIS A 55 -25.32 5.33 5.15
CA HIS A 55 -24.96 4.06 4.53
C HIS A 55 -24.30 3.07 5.49
N THR A 56 -23.57 3.54 6.50
CA THR A 56 -22.85 2.65 7.43
C THR A 56 -23.83 2.09 8.49
N THR A 57 -23.78 0.77 8.65
CA THR A 57 -24.60 0.02 9.62
C THR A 57 -23.73 -0.66 10.67
N GLU A 58 -24.33 -1.09 11.79
CA GLU A 58 -23.64 -1.87 12.82
C GLU A 58 -23.04 -3.15 12.29
N ASP A 59 -23.73 -3.80 11.35
CA ASP A 59 -23.26 -5.02 10.71
C ASP A 59 -22.02 -4.76 9.82
N MET A 60 -22.00 -3.64 9.10
CA MET A 60 -20.83 -3.22 8.34
C MET A 60 -19.64 -2.98 9.28
N ILE A 61 -19.83 -2.25 10.37
CA ILE A 61 -18.81 -1.97 11.36
C ILE A 61 -18.24 -3.26 11.96
N ARG A 62 -19.13 -4.19 12.34
CA ARG A 62 -18.72 -5.48 12.90
C ARG A 62 -17.89 -6.31 11.92
N ARG A 63 -18.30 -6.39 10.64
CA ARG A 63 -17.58 -7.13 9.60
C ARG A 63 -16.26 -6.46 9.21
N ALA A 64 -16.18 -5.15 9.34
CA ALA A 64 -14.97 -4.40 8.99
C ALA A 64 -13.80 -4.71 9.90
N VAL A 65 -14.01 -4.98 11.18
CA VAL A 65 -12.92 -5.31 12.11
C VAL A 65 -12.49 -6.76 11.89
N VAL A 66 -11.51 -6.96 11.00
CA VAL A 66 -10.93 -8.29 10.70
C VAL A 66 -10.08 -8.78 11.87
N ASN A 67 -9.31 -7.87 12.47
CA ASN A 67 -8.55 -8.11 13.69
C ASN A 67 -8.53 -6.83 14.52
N PRO A 68 -8.93 -6.85 15.79
CA PRO A 68 -8.77 -5.69 16.67
C PRO A 68 -7.29 -5.39 16.99
N GLY A 69 -6.41 -6.38 16.91
CA GLY A 69 -4.97 -6.27 17.06
C GLY A 69 -4.49 -5.85 18.45
N ASN A 70 -3.19 -5.64 18.57
CA ASN A 70 -2.57 -5.01 19.74
C ASN A 70 -2.78 -3.49 19.67
N THR A 71 -3.48 -2.95 20.65
CA THR A 71 -3.86 -1.54 20.70
C THR A 71 -2.96 -0.69 21.62
N ALA A 72 -1.91 -1.25 22.22
CA ALA A 72 -1.06 -0.55 23.20
C ALA A 72 -0.47 0.77 22.64
N ARG A 73 0.11 0.74 21.44
CA ARG A 73 0.68 1.94 20.80
C ARG A 73 -0.38 2.98 20.45
N LEU A 74 -1.57 2.53 19.99
CA LEU A 74 -2.69 3.43 19.69
C LEU A 74 -3.23 4.06 21.00
N ALA A 75 -3.33 3.27 22.06
CA ALA A 75 -3.73 3.76 23.38
C ALA A 75 -2.69 4.75 23.96
N ASP A 76 -1.40 4.50 23.78
CA ASP A 76 -0.35 5.45 24.17
C ASP A 76 -0.52 6.79 23.45
N ALA A 77 -0.66 6.77 22.12
CA ALA A 77 -0.91 7.99 21.35
C ALA A 77 -2.18 8.73 21.83
N MET A 78 -3.27 8.00 22.14
CA MET A 78 -4.50 8.58 22.67
C MET A 78 -4.30 9.19 24.06
N LYS A 79 -3.58 8.53 24.97
CA LYS A 79 -3.26 9.07 26.32
C LYS A 79 -2.43 10.34 26.23
N ARG A 80 -1.43 10.37 25.33
CA ARG A 80 -0.63 11.58 25.07
C ARG A 80 -1.48 12.71 24.48
N ALA A 81 -2.37 12.40 23.53
CA ALA A 81 -3.33 13.36 22.98
C ALA A 81 -4.26 13.93 24.06
N GLN A 82 -4.75 13.09 24.97
CA GLN A 82 -5.59 13.50 26.11
C GLN A 82 -4.83 14.44 27.05
N ALA A 83 -3.53 14.25 27.22
CA ALA A 83 -2.64 15.13 27.97
C ALA A 83 -2.34 16.47 27.25
N GLY A 84 -2.74 16.62 25.99
CA GLY A 84 -2.52 17.83 25.19
C GLY A 84 -1.18 17.85 24.46
N GLU A 85 -0.52 16.70 24.33
CA GLU A 85 0.73 16.58 23.59
C GLU A 85 0.53 16.67 22.07
N LYS A 86 1.64 16.82 21.37
CA LYS A 86 1.67 16.78 19.91
C LYS A 86 1.54 15.34 19.41
N ILE A 87 0.61 15.11 18.49
CA ILE A 87 0.36 13.83 17.84
C ILE A 87 0.38 14.03 16.32
N THR A 88 1.14 13.22 15.63
CA THR A 88 1.20 13.20 14.15
C THR A 88 0.45 11.99 13.62
N ILE A 89 -0.61 12.24 12.84
CA ILE A 89 -1.36 11.18 12.14
C ILE A 89 -0.82 11.05 10.74
N GLY A 90 -0.38 9.86 10.36
CA GLY A 90 0.16 9.55 9.05
C GLY A 90 -0.70 8.56 8.27
N THR A 91 -0.74 8.69 6.97
CA THR A 91 -1.30 7.68 6.05
C THR A 91 -0.32 7.42 4.93
N ILE A 92 -0.22 6.16 4.47
CA ILE A 92 0.55 5.79 3.28
C ILE A 92 -0.26 4.81 2.44
N GLY A 93 -0.26 5.02 1.12
CA GLY A 93 -1.06 4.21 0.20
C GLY A 93 -1.05 4.73 -1.23
N GLY A 94 -2.01 4.24 -2.02
CA GLY A 94 -2.22 4.62 -3.40
C GLY A 94 -3.17 5.81 -3.57
N SER A 95 -3.93 5.80 -4.68
CA SER A 95 -4.89 6.86 -5.05
C SER A 95 -6.05 7.00 -4.05
N ILE A 96 -6.51 5.90 -3.44
CA ILE A 96 -7.57 5.96 -2.43
C ILE A 96 -7.07 6.71 -1.19
N THR A 97 -5.83 6.47 -0.76
CA THR A 97 -5.20 7.21 0.35
C THR A 97 -4.94 8.66 -0.02
N GLN A 98 -4.52 8.95 -1.26
CA GLN A 98 -4.41 10.31 -1.78
C GLN A 98 -5.76 11.06 -1.72
N GLY A 99 -6.87 10.34 -1.85
CA GLY A 99 -8.24 10.86 -1.78
C GLY A 99 -8.89 11.11 -3.13
N THR A 100 -8.50 10.34 -4.15
CA THR A 100 -9.13 10.38 -5.48
C THR A 100 -10.62 10.15 -5.36
N ALA A 101 -11.41 10.93 -6.15
CA ALA A 101 -12.87 10.94 -6.22
C ALA A 101 -13.61 11.47 -4.99
N ALA A 102 -12.94 11.86 -3.90
CA ALA A 102 -13.55 12.70 -2.87
C ALA A 102 -13.78 14.12 -3.41
N SER A 103 -14.96 14.72 -3.17
CA SER A 103 -15.30 16.05 -3.69
C SER A 103 -14.49 17.16 -3.03
N THR A 104 -14.08 16.98 -1.79
CA THR A 104 -13.25 17.92 -1.05
C THR A 104 -12.17 17.19 -0.26
N THR A 105 -11.13 17.92 0.14
CA THR A 105 -10.06 17.37 0.99
C THR A 105 -10.60 16.83 2.31
N ASP A 106 -11.54 17.53 2.92
CA ASP A 106 -12.11 17.14 4.23
C ASP A 106 -12.95 15.86 4.16
N GLU A 107 -13.42 15.48 2.98
CA GLU A 107 -14.20 14.25 2.77
C GLU A 107 -13.34 13.01 2.53
N ARG A 108 -12.03 13.16 2.30
CA ARG A 108 -11.11 12.02 2.18
C ARG A 108 -11.07 11.23 3.48
N TYR A 109 -11.03 9.91 3.41
CA TYR A 109 -11.00 9.06 4.62
C TYR A 109 -9.85 9.42 5.57
N ALA A 110 -8.69 9.77 5.03
CA ALA A 110 -7.50 10.15 5.78
C ALA A 110 -7.73 11.43 6.60
N ASN A 111 -8.39 12.44 6.00
CA ASN A 111 -8.80 13.67 6.69
C ASN A 111 -9.92 13.41 7.71
N ARG A 112 -10.84 12.47 7.42
CA ARG A 112 -11.85 12.06 8.38
C ARG A 112 -11.23 11.35 9.58
N ALA A 113 -10.21 10.53 9.39
CA ALA A 113 -9.45 9.96 10.51
C ALA A 113 -8.86 11.08 11.40
N LEU A 114 -8.19 12.08 10.80
CA LEU A 114 -7.70 13.27 11.54
C LEU A 114 -8.82 14.02 12.27
N GLN A 115 -9.99 14.20 11.64
CA GLN A 115 -11.13 14.88 12.26
C GLN A 115 -11.62 14.18 13.52
N TRP A 116 -11.54 12.84 13.58
CA TRP A 116 -11.85 12.11 14.80
C TRP A 116 -10.91 12.53 15.95
N TRP A 117 -9.59 12.56 15.68
CA TRP A 117 -8.59 12.97 16.67
C TRP A 117 -8.82 14.40 17.14
N ALA A 118 -9.08 15.33 16.21
CA ALA A 118 -9.35 16.74 16.54
C ALA A 118 -10.60 16.93 17.41
N LYS A 119 -11.65 16.16 17.13
CA LYS A 119 -12.91 16.23 17.91
C LYS A 119 -12.77 15.57 19.27
N THR A 120 -12.06 14.44 19.35
CA THR A 120 -11.91 13.68 20.60
C THR A 120 -10.90 14.31 21.55
N PHE A 121 -9.82 14.89 21.00
CA PHE A 121 -8.73 15.47 21.76
C PHE A 121 -8.50 16.96 21.43
N PRO A 122 -9.43 17.86 21.82
CA PRO A 122 -9.39 19.27 21.42
C PRO A 122 -8.19 20.05 22.02
N LYS A 123 -7.46 19.46 22.97
CA LYS A 123 -6.25 20.05 23.56
C LYS A 123 -4.96 19.58 22.86
N ALA A 124 -5.00 18.49 22.09
CA ALA A 124 -3.85 17.95 21.40
C ALA A 124 -3.39 18.90 20.28
N GLN A 125 -2.08 18.95 20.05
CA GLN A 125 -1.52 19.58 18.86
C GLN A 125 -1.42 18.51 17.78
N LEU A 126 -2.21 18.63 16.72
CA LEU A 126 -2.27 17.61 15.67
C LEU A 126 -1.51 18.04 14.42
N ASP A 127 -0.59 17.19 13.99
CA ASP A 127 0.00 17.23 12.66
C ASP A 127 -0.58 16.11 11.80
N PHE A 128 -0.59 16.32 10.49
CA PHE A 128 -1.11 15.36 9.53
C PHE A 128 -0.17 15.17 8.34
N VAL A 129 0.09 13.91 7.98
CA VAL A 129 0.90 13.53 6.82
C VAL A 129 0.10 12.56 5.97
N ASN A 130 -0.33 13.00 4.79
CA ASN A 130 -0.89 12.09 3.79
C ASN A 130 0.17 11.77 2.74
N ALA A 131 0.78 10.60 2.86
CA ALA A 131 1.74 10.04 1.90
C ALA A 131 1.06 9.11 0.88
N GLY A 132 -0.20 9.35 0.53
CA GLY A 132 -0.91 8.71 -0.58
C GLY A 132 -0.45 9.26 -1.92
N ILE A 133 0.00 8.40 -2.83
CA ILE A 133 0.38 8.74 -4.20
C ILE A 133 -0.34 7.81 -5.17
N GLY A 134 -1.09 8.40 -6.11
CA GLY A 134 -1.87 7.65 -7.09
C GLY A 134 -1.04 6.66 -7.90
N ALA A 135 -1.62 5.49 -8.20
CA ALA A 135 -1.02 4.41 -8.97
C ALA A 135 0.28 3.80 -8.37
N THR A 136 0.56 4.05 -7.07
CA THR A 136 1.70 3.41 -6.41
C THR A 136 1.25 2.22 -5.57
N ASP A 137 2.05 1.16 -5.60
CA ASP A 137 1.90 -0.08 -4.83
C ASP A 137 2.81 -0.11 -3.59
N SER A 138 2.78 -1.20 -2.82
CA SER A 138 3.66 -1.39 -1.67
C SER A 138 5.14 -1.51 -2.06
N TYR A 139 5.45 -1.89 -3.31
CA TYR A 139 6.84 -1.91 -3.80
C TYR A 139 7.41 -0.48 -3.89
N ILE A 140 6.67 0.46 -4.47
CA ILE A 140 7.08 1.88 -4.44
C ILE A 140 6.98 2.41 -3.01
N GLY A 141 5.95 1.99 -2.26
CA GLY A 141 5.68 2.40 -0.88
C GLY A 141 6.86 2.17 0.05
N VAL A 142 7.45 0.96 0.05
CA VAL A 142 8.56 0.60 0.95
C VAL A 142 9.86 1.38 0.67
N HIS A 143 10.05 1.84 -0.59
CA HIS A 143 11.22 2.61 -0.97
C HIS A 143 11.09 4.12 -0.67
N ARG A 144 9.86 4.65 -0.49
CA ARG A 144 9.61 6.06 -0.21
C ARG A 144 9.14 6.36 1.22
N VAL A 145 8.79 5.34 2.02
CA VAL A 145 8.20 5.52 3.35
C VAL A 145 9.07 6.34 4.30
N ASP A 146 10.39 6.21 4.24
CA ASP A 146 11.30 6.95 5.11
C ASP A 146 11.24 8.46 4.85
N ALA A 147 11.29 8.85 3.56
CA ALA A 147 11.27 10.24 3.15
C ALA A 147 9.88 10.87 3.33
N ASP A 148 8.84 10.18 2.87
CA ASP A 148 7.49 10.74 2.77
C ASP A 148 6.74 10.73 4.11
N LEU A 149 7.02 9.75 4.96
CA LEU A 149 6.25 9.52 6.18
C LEU A 149 7.10 9.47 7.46
N LEU A 150 8.10 8.58 7.56
CA LEU A 150 8.83 8.34 8.81
C LEU A 150 9.70 9.51 9.23
N SER A 151 10.19 10.32 8.27
CA SER A 151 10.88 11.59 8.54
C SER A 151 10.04 12.59 9.37
N LYS A 152 8.71 12.43 9.40
CA LYS A 152 7.76 13.25 10.18
C LYS A 152 7.43 12.65 11.54
N LYS A 153 7.99 11.48 11.88
CA LYS A 153 7.79 10.77 13.14
C LYS A 153 6.30 10.60 13.49
N PRO A 154 5.49 9.95 12.64
CA PRO A 154 4.06 9.78 12.91
C PRO A 154 3.85 8.90 14.15
N ASP A 155 2.83 9.26 14.95
CA ASP A 155 2.41 8.47 16.13
C ASP A 155 1.40 7.39 15.77
N VAL A 156 0.62 7.63 14.73
CA VAL A 156 -0.38 6.68 14.20
C VAL A 156 -0.24 6.65 12.68
N VAL A 157 -0.19 5.45 12.11
CA VAL A 157 -0.05 5.23 10.67
C VAL A 157 -1.15 4.31 10.16
N ILE A 158 -1.87 4.74 9.13
CA ILE A 158 -2.81 3.91 8.37
C ILE A 158 -2.14 3.52 7.06
N VAL A 159 -2.05 2.21 6.77
CA VAL A 159 -1.40 1.64 5.58
C VAL A 159 -2.47 1.03 4.67
N GLU A 160 -2.54 1.48 3.41
CA GLU A 160 -3.53 1.04 2.43
C GLU A 160 -2.92 0.87 1.03
N PHE A 161 -2.79 -0.36 0.55
CA PHE A 161 -2.32 -0.71 -0.80
C PHE A 161 -3.10 -1.88 -1.42
N SER A 162 -4.20 -2.30 -0.81
CA SER A 162 -4.84 -3.59 -1.13
C SER A 162 -5.45 -3.68 -2.54
N VAL A 163 -5.72 -2.56 -3.20
CA VAL A 163 -6.19 -2.52 -4.61
C VAL A 163 -5.07 -2.21 -5.61
N ASN A 164 -3.93 -1.69 -5.14
CA ASN A 164 -2.79 -1.34 -5.97
C ASN A 164 -1.80 -2.51 -6.10
N ASP A 165 -1.67 -3.30 -5.04
CA ASP A 165 -0.87 -4.51 -5.01
C ASP A 165 -1.56 -5.59 -5.85
N THR A 166 -0.83 -6.17 -6.82
CA THR A 166 -1.39 -7.12 -7.79
C THR A 166 -0.58 -8.42 -7.91
N ASP A 167 0.70 -8.41 -7.52
CA ASP A 167 1.56 -9.58 -7.46
C ASP A 167 1.68 -10.08 -6.01
N ALA A 168 0.93 -11.14 -5.67
CA ALA A 168 0.90 -11.66 -4.31
C ALA A 168 2.28 -12.09 -3.78
N ALA A 169 3.19 -12.55 -4.62
CA ALA A 169 4.51 -13.02 -4.20
C ALA A 169 5.47 -11.84 -3.92
N LEU A 170 5.48 -10.85 -4.81
CA LEU A 170 6.27 -9.62 -4.63
C LEU A 170 5.67 -8.77 -3.49
N ASN A 171 4.36 -8.54 -3.54
CA ASN A 171 3.71 -7.63 -2.61
C ASN A 171 3.61 -8.18 -1.18
N LEU A 172 3.65 -9.50 -0.97
CA LEU A 172 3.82 -10.04 0.38
C LEU A 172 5.16 -9.60 0.99
N GLN A 173 6.25 -9.61 0.21
CA GLN A 173 7.59 -9.22 0.67
C GLN A 173 7.71 -7.70 0.89
N THR A 174 7.21 -6.91 -0.07
CA THR A 174 7.30 -5.45 0.01
C THR A 174 6.40 -4.88 1.11
N TYR A 175 5.19 -5.44 1.27
CA TYR A 175 4.26 -5.05 2.32
C TYR A 175 4.77 -5.45 3.72
N ASP A 176 5.36 -6.65 3.87
CA ASP A 176 6.01 -7.08 5.10
C ASP A 176 7.11 -6.09 5.52
N SER A 177 8.07 -5.83 4.62
CA SER A 177 9.16 -4.89 4.89
C SER A 177 8.66 -3.47 5.16
N LEU A 178 7.63 -2.99 4.43
CA LEU A 178 7.02 -1.68 4.65
C LEU A 178 6.43 -1.55 6.06
N VAL A 179 5.60 -2.52 6.46
CA VAL A 179 4.95 -2.53 7.77
C VAL A 179 6.00 -2.64 8.89
N ARG A 180 7.03 -3.48 8.70
CA ARG A 180 8.14 -3.60 9.65
C ARG A 180 8.94 -2.32 9.80
N LYS A 181 9.30 -1.63 8.70
CA LYS A 181 9.99 -0.32 8.77
C LYS A 181 9.21 0.66 9.64
N ILE A 182 7.88 0.72 9.48
CA ILE A 182 7.04 1.59 10.31
C ILE A 182 7.03 1.12 11.77
N LEU A 183 6.84 -0.17 12.04
CA LEU A 183 6.79 -0.72 13.39
C LEU A 183 8.11 -0.60 14.16
N GLN A 184 9.24 -0.57 13.44
CA GLN A 184 10.59 -0.47 14.00
C GLN A 184 11.06 0.99 14.18
N ALA A 185 10.26 1.98 13.79
CA ALA A 185 10.57 3.39 14.00
C ALA A 185 10.70 3.70 15.51
N GLU A 186 11.68 4.53 15.87
CA GLU A 186 12.07 4.80 17.27
C GLU A 186 10.95 5.40 18.13
N ASN A 187 9.97 6.05 17.50
CA ASN A 187 8.82 6.65 18.18
C ASN A 187 7.64 5.70 18.34
N TYR A 188 7.79 4.42 18.03
CA TYR A 188 6.80 3.36 18.24
C TYR A 188 5.40 3.65 17.67
N PRO A 189 5.25 4.00 16.41
CA PRO A 189 3.95 4.35 15.84
C PRO A 189 2.95 3.19 15.93
N ALA A 190 1.70 3.50 16.22
CA ALA A 190 0.60 2.57 16.04
C ALA A 190 0.36 2.36 14.54
N VAL A 191 0.24 1.11 14.10
CA VAL A 191 -0.03 0.76 12.69
C VAL A 191 -1.42 0.15 12.57
N ILE A 192 -2.22 0.66 11.64
CA ILE A 192 -3.55 0.14 11.29
C ILE A 192 -3.52 -0.23 9.81
N LEU A 193 -3.87 -1.46 9.48
CA LEU A 193 -3.98 -1.92 8.11
C LEU A 193 -5.41 -1.69 7.62
N LEU A 194 -5.55 -0.96 6.53
CA LEU A 194 -6.84 -0.68 5.88
C LEU A 194 -6.90 -1.47 4.57
N PHE A 195 -7.98 -2.23 4.40
CA PHE A 195 -8.21 -3.01 3.19
C PHE A 195 -9.38 -2.45 2.40
N THR A 196 -9.10 -2.00 1.19
CA THR A 196 -10.08 -1.55 0.21
C THR A 196 -10.34 -2.62 -0.84
N THR A 197 -11.24 -2.37 -1.79
CA THR A 197 -11.62 -3.32 -2.84
C THR A 197 -12.02 -2.61 -4.11
N GLN A 198 -11.90 -3.28 -5.25
CA GLN A 198 -12.53 -2.90 -6.50
C GLN A 198 -14.00 -3.38 -6.54
N GLU A 199 -14.76 -2.92 -7.53
CA GLU A 199 -16.16 -3.26 -7.72
C GLU A 199 -16.42 -4.78 -7.80
N ASP A 200 -15.51 -5.50 -8.47
CA ASP A 200 -15.58 -6.97 -8.64
C ASP A 200 -15.06 -7.76 -7.43
N GLY A 201 -14.68 -7.09 -6.36
CA GLY A 201 -14.12 -7.70 -5.17
C GLY A 201 -12.60 -7.93 -5.23
N THR A 202 -11.91 -7.52 -6.31
CA THR A 202 -10.46 -7.62 -6.42
C THR A 202 -9.77 -6.80 -5.32
N SER A 203 -8.88 -7.44 -4.58
CA SER A 203 -8.12 -6.87 -3.46
C SER A 203 -7.06 -7.86 -2.99
N LEU A 204 -5.88 -7.40 -2.64
CA LEU A 204 -4.85 -8.22 -2.01
C LEU A 204 -4.99 -8.33 -0.48
N GLN A 205 -6.21 -8.10 0.04
CA GLN A 205 -6.51 -8.20 1.48
C GLN A 205 -5.96 -9.48 2.12
N ASP A 206 -6.20 -10.66 1.50
CA ASP A 206 -5.80 -11.94 2.09
C ASP A 206 -4.27 -12.11 2.20
N THR A 207 -3.53 -11.51 1.28
CA THR A 207 -2.07 -11.43 1.34
C THR A 207 -1.62 -10.52 2.49
N HIS A 208 -2.19 -9.33 2.59
CA HIS A 208 -1.85 -8.36 3.64
C HIS A 208 -2.27 -8.83 5.04
N MET A 209 -3.36 -9.60 5.15
CA MET A 209 -3.81 -10.20 6.40
C MET A 209 -2.79 -11.16 7.01
N GLN A 210 -1.94 -11.81 6.21
CA GLN A 210 -0.86 -12.67 6.73
C GLN A 210 0.10 -11.84 7.59
N ILE A 211 0.46 -10.64 7.12
CA ILE A 211 1.33 -9.71 7.85
C ILE A 211 0.62 -9.17 9.10
N GLY A 212 -0.62 -8.68 8.94
CA GLY A 212 -1.40 -8.16 10.05
C GLY A 212 -1.64 -9.19 11.15
N SER A 213 -1.87 -10.47 10.79
CA SER A 213 -2.05 -11.56 11.75
C SER A 213 -0.76 -11.92 12.46
N ALA A 214 0.36 -12.03 11.73
CA ALA A 214 1.67 -12.37 12.30
C ALA A 214 2.16 -11.32 13.30
N TYR A 215 1.85 -10.04 13.06
CA TYR A 215 2.26 -8.92 13.92
C TYR A 215 1.15 -8.47 14.87
N ASN A 216 0.03 -9.17 14.89
CA ASN A 216 -1.15 -8.85 15.70
C ASN A 216 -1.56 -7.38 15.57
N LEU A 217 -1.69 -6.90 14.33
CA LEU A 217 -2.06 -5.52 14.03
C LEU A 217 -3.58 -5.34 13.87
N PRO A 218 -4.11 -4.16 14.18
CA PRO A 218 -5.44 -3.77 13.79
C PRO A 218 -5.63 -3.86 12.27
N MET A 219 -6.70 -4.53 11.86
CA MET A 219 -7.07 -4.70 10.45
C MET A 219 -8.52 -4.30 10.23
N ILE A 220 -8.72 -3.27 9.41
CA ILE A 220 -10.03 -2.70 9.09
C ILE A 220 -10.30 -2.92 7.59
N SER A 221 -11.41 -3.57 7.26
CA SER A 221 -11.77 -3.93 5.90
C SER A 221 -13.01 -3.19 5.40
N TYR A 222 -12.79 -2.26 4.48
CA TYR A 222 -13.87 -1.67 3.69
C TYR A 222 -14.53 -2.71 2.79
N LYS A 223 -13.73 -3.64 2.20
CA LYS A 223 -14.25 -4.76 1.40
C LYS A 223 -15.32 -5.55 2.14
N ASN A 224 -15.01 -6.03 3.35
CA ASN A 224 -15.95 -6.82 4.16
C ASN A 224 -17.17 -6.01 4.63
N ALA A 225 -17.01 -4.70 4.73
CA ALA A 225 -18.13 -3.82 5.09
C ALA A 225 -19.13 -3.69 3.94
N VAL A 226 -18.66 -3.34 2.72
CA VAL A 226 -19.54 -2.86 1.64
C VAL A 226 -20.04 -3.97 0.72
N LEU A 227 -19.21 -4.97 0.35
CA LEU A 227 -19.62 -5.97 -0.65
C LEU A 227 -20.86 -6.78 -0.23
N PRO A 228 -21.00 -7.24 1.04
CA PRO A 228 -22.21 -7.95 1.46
C PRO A 228 -23.48 -7.08 1.42
N GLU A 229 -23.35 -5.77 1.63
CA GLU A 229 -24.48 -4.84 1.54
C GLU A 229 -24.92 -4.63 0.09
N ILE A 230 -23.96 -4.56 -0.84
CA ILE A 230 -24.19 -4.47 -2.27
C ILE A 230 -24.84 -5.76 -2.77
N GLU A 231 -24.32 -6.93 -2.38
CA GLU A 231 -24.88 -8.24 -2.71
C GLU A 231 -26.31 -8.39 -2.19
N ALA A 232 -26.59 -7.85 -1.01
CA ALA A 232 -27.94 -7.82 -0.43
C ALA A 232 -28.86 -6.75 -1.06
N GLY A 233 -28.38 -5.97 -2.03
CA GLY A 233 -29.16 -4.94 -2.74
C GLY A 233 -29.52 -3.72 -1.89
N LYS A 234 -28.82 -3.47 -0.79
CA LYS A 234 -29.09 -2.32 0.09
C LYS A 234 -28.63 -0.99 -0.51
N PHE A 235 -27.55 -1.01 -1.28
CA PHE A 235 -27.08 0.06 -2.15
C PHE A 235 -26.23 -0.53 -3.29
N THR A 236 -25.86 0.26 -4.27
CA THR A 236 -25.05 -0.17 -5.42
C THR A 236 -23.63 0.37 -5.31
N TRP A 237 -22.70 -0.22 -6.08
CA TRP A 237 -21.33 0.31 -6.17
C TRP A 237 -21.30 1.78 -6.60
N LYS A 238 -22.20 2.19 -7.51
CA LYS A 238 -22.30 3.57 -8.02
C LYS A 238 -22.68 4.60 -6.95
N ASP A 239 -23.32 4.17 -5.87
CA ASP A 239 -23.64 5.07 -4.75
C ASP A 239 -22.39 5.46 -3.96
N ILE A 240 -21.36 4.62 -3.98
CA ILE A 240 -20.13 4.78 -3.19
C ILE A 240 -18.86 5.00 -4.03
N SER A 241 -18.94 4.91 -5.38
CA SER A 241 -17.81 5.06 -6.29
C SER A 241 -18.26 5.54 -7.67
N PRO A 242 -17.53 6.47 -8.34
CA PRO A 242 -17.82 6.89 -9.69
C PRO A 242 -17.24 5.96 -10.77
N ASP A 243 -16.30 5.10 -10.41
CA ASP A 243 -15.61 4.14 -11.28
C ASP A 243 -15.50 2.77 -10.57
N ASN A 244 -14.69 1.85 -11.10
CA ASN A 244 -14.55 0.51 -10.53
C ASN A 244 -13.60 0.41 -9.33
N ILE A 245 -12.95 1.50 -8.89
CA ILE A 245 -11.88 1.47 -7.86
C ILE A 245 -12.08 2.54 -6.78
N HIS A 246 -12.28 3.81 -7.17
CA HIS A 246 -12.11 4.96 -6.28
C HIS A 246 -13.40 5.28 -5.51
N PRO A 247 -13.38 5.21 -4.18
CA PRO A 247 -14.52 5.67 -3.38
C PRO A 247 -14.82 7.15 -3.63
N ASN A 248 -16.09 7.51 -3.86
CA ASN A 248 -16.53 8.90 -3.84
C ASN A 248 -16.63 9.43 -2.39
N SER A 249 -17.15 10.65 -2.19
CA SER A 249 -17.29 11.23 -0.84
C SER A 249 -18.09 10.34 0.14
N VAL A 250 -19.06 9.57 -0.35
CA VAL A 250 -19.84 8.62 0.46
C VAL A 250 -18.96 7.41 0.82
N GLY A 251 -18.29 6.82 -0.16
CA GLY A 251 -17.38 5.69 0.07
C GLY A 251 -16.22 6.05 1.01
N HIS A 252 -15.56 7.20 0.81
CA HIS A 252 -14.58 7.73 1.75
C HIS A 252 -15.16 7.98 3.14
N GLY A 253 -16.40 8.42 3.20
CA GLY A 253 -17.13 8.59 4.43
C GLY A 253 -17.34 7.28 5.17
N ILE A 254 -17.74 6.21 4.49
CA ILE A 254 -17.86 4.87 5.08
C ILE A 254 -16.52 4.43 5.66
N ILE A 255 -15.41 4.53 4.90
CA ILE A 255 -14.07 4.20 5.41
C ILE A 255 -13.76 5.02 6.68
N GLY A 256 -14.03 6.33 6.65
CA GLY A 256 -13.85 7.22 7.81
C GLY A 256 -14.63 6.74 9.03
N GLU A 257 -15.90 6.35 8.85
CA GLU A 257 -16.78 5.89 9.95
C GLU A 257 -16.33 4.54 10.52
N LEU A 258 -15.84 3.62 9.67
CA LEU A 258 -15.24 2.35 10.13
C LEU A 258 -14.01 2.62 11.01
N LEU A 259 -13.13 3.53 10.62
CA LEU A 259 -11.99 3.96 11.43
C LEU A 259 -12.41 4.64 12.72
N TRP A 260 -13.41 5.54 12.68
CA TRP A 260 -13.95 6.20 13.86
C TRP A 260 -14.52 5.19 14.85
N SER A 261 -15.30 4.23 14.37
CA SER A 261 -15.85 3.17 15.23
C SER A 261 -14.76 2.35 15.89
N TYR A 262 -13.70 2.02 15.15
CA TYR A 262 -12.54 1.34 15.71
C TYR A 262 -11.83 2.20 16.76
N PHE A 263 -11.54 3.47 16.47
CA PHE A 263 -10.93 4.39 17.44
C PHE A 263 -11.80 4.54 18.69
N ASN A 264 -13.12 4.69 18.54
CA ASN A 264 -14.06 4.74 19.65
C ASN A 264 -13.99 3.49 20.54
N SER A 265 -13.85 2.29 19.92
CA SER A 265 -13.76 1.03 20.67
C SER A 265 -12.47 0.92 21.50
N VAL A 266 -11.37 1.49 21.04
CA VAL A 266 -10.10 1.58 21.77
C VAL A 266 -10.21 2.65 22.88
N TYR A 267 -10.71 3.82 22.52
CA TYR A 267 -10.87 4.94 23.47
C TYR A 267 -11.76 4.57 24.66
N ALA A 268 -12.85 3.83 24.43
CA ALA A 268 -13.75 3.36 25.48
C ALA A 268 -13.08 2.47 26.54
N LYS A 269 -11.94 1.87 26.21
CA LYS A 269 -11.15 0.99 27.09
C LYS A 269 -9.78 1.58 27.43
N LEU A 270 -9.55 2.87 27.16
CA LEU A 270 -8.25 3.50 27.19
C LEU A 270 -7.50 3.29 28.51
N ASP A 271 -8.19 3.44 29.65
CA ASP A 271 -7.62 3.28 31.00
C ASP A 271 -7.30 1.80 31.35
N GLN A 272 -7.82 0.85 30.59
CA GLN A 272 -7.63 -0.59 30.82
C GLN A 272 -6.47 -1.15 29.97
N ILE A 273 -5.98 -0.39 28.98
CA ILE A 273 -4.94 -0.84 28.07
C ILE A 273 -3.58 -0.52 28.68
N ASP A 274 -2.77 -1.57 28.87
CA ASP A 274 -1.37 -1.43 29.29
C ASP A 274 -0.52 -0.86 28.14
N THR A 275 0.17 0.23 28.43
CA THR A 275 1.08 0.93 27.51
C THR A 275 2.53 0.93 28.00
N SER A 276 2.87 0.09 28.94
CA SER A 276 4.22 0.01 29.55
C SER A 276 5.29 -0.57 28.63
N ASP A 277 4.89 -1.40 27.65
CA ASP A 277 5.79 -1.99 26.66
C ASP A 277 5.23 -1.77 25.24
N LEU A 278 5.90 -0.94 24.48
CA LEU A 278 5.57 -0.60 23.09
C LEU A 278 6.55 -1.23 22.08
N THR A 279 7.46 -2.11 22.53
CA THR A 279 8.48 -2.69 21.67
C THR A 279 7.88 -3.63 20.61
N PHE A 280 8.56 -3.73 19.47
CA PHE A 280 8.22 -4.65 18.39
C PHE A 280 9.37 -5.62 18.16
N THR A 281 9.16 -6.88 18.43
CA THR A 281 10.19 -7.92 18.40
C THR A 281 9.87 -9.11 17.49
N ALA A 282 8.75 -9.04 16.73
CA ALA A 282 8.36 -10.13 15.86
C ALA A 282 9.38 -10.38 14.74
N THR A 283 9.61 -11.65 14.41
CA THR A 283 10.43 -12.05 13.26
C THR A 283 9.72 -11.69 11.94
N PRO A 284 10.47 -11.41 10.85
CA PRO A 284 9.86 -11.18 9.54
C PRO A 284 9.01 -12.37 9.08
N VAL A 285 7.90 -12.10 8.41
CA VAL A 285 7.08 -13.13 7.73
C VAL A 285 7.78 -13.61 6.46
N THR A 286 8.52 -12.70 5.82
CA THR A 286 9.30 -12.97 4.61
C THR A 286 10.80 -12.86 4.88
N LYS A 287 11.62 -12.85 3.82
CA LYS A 287 13.08 -12.64 3.94
C LYS A 287 13.48 -11.21 4.30
N ASP A 288 12.53 -10.28 4.41
CA ASP A 288 12.75 -8.85 4.71
C ASP A 288 13.74 -8.16 3.73
N LEU A 289 13.67 -8.56 2.47
CA LEU A 289 14.61 -8.11 1.42
C LEU A 289 14.53 -6.60 1.16
N TYR A 290 13.42 -5.95 1.52
CA TYR A 290 13.18 -4.52 1.29
C TYR A 290 13.30 -3.67 2.57
N ALA A 291 13.85 -4.23 3.67
CA ALA A 291 14.01 -3.50 4.94
C ALA A 291 14.81 -2.19 4.80
N LYS A 292 15.77 -2.16 3.85
CA LYS A 292 16.60 -0.98 3.56
C LYS A 292 16.18 -0.27 2.28
N GLY A 293 14.98 -0.54 1.77
CA GLY A 293 14.49 0.05 0.54
C GLY A 293 14.52 1.58 0.55
N GLN A 294 15.11 2.17 -0.48
CA GLN A 294 15.24 3.62 -0.70
C GLN A 294 14.92 3.97 -2.14
N LEU A 295 14.22 5.07 -2.35
CA LEU A 295 14.11 5.73 -3.65
C LEU A 295 15.31 6.68 -3.80
N LEU A 296 16.17 6.39 -4.77
CA LEU A 296 17.31 7.21 -5.12
C LEU A 296 16.95 8.05 -6.35
N ASP A 297 16.73 9.33 -6.16
CA ASP A 297 16.34 10.32 -7.17
C ASP A 297 17.52 11.21 -7.61
N SER A 298 17.28 12.21 -8.44
CA SER A 298 18.33 13.10 -8.98
C SER A 298 18.99 13.99 -7.92
N LYS A 299 18.42 14.10 -6.71
CA LYS A 299 19.08 14.80 -5.57
C LYS A 299 19.98 13.89 -4.76
N THR A 300 19.69 12.60 -4.74
CA THR A 300 20.34 11.62 -3.86
C THR A 300 21.31 10.71 -4.61
N LEU A 301 21.18 10.58 -5.93
CA LEU A 301 22.02 9.73 -6.78
C LEU A 301 22.61 10.54 -7.95
N THR A 302 23.92 10.48 -8.12
CA THR A 302 24.60 11.07 -9.28
C THR A 302 24.88 9.98 -10.31
N PRO A 303 24.45 10.12 -11.57
CA PRO A 303 24.79 9.18 -12.63
C PRO A 303 26.31 9.10 -12.85
N LYS A 304 26.85 7.91 -13.10
CA LYS A 304 28.23 7.67 -13.50
C LYS A 304 28.48 8.18 -14.92
N ALA A 305 27.47 8.08 -15.78
CA ALA A 305 27.43 8.69 -17.10
C ALA A 305 26.01 9.15 -17.44
N MET A 306 25.92 10.30 -18.09
CA MET A 306 24.65 10.88 -18.53
C MET A 306 24.83 11.51 -19.91
N GLN A 307 24.13 10.99 -20.91
CA GLN A 307 24.15 11.51 -22.27
C GLN A 307 22.71 11.71 -22.76
N GLY A 308 22.38 12.90 -23.25
CA GLY A 308 21.04 13.24 -23.76
C GLY A 308 19.95 13.40 -22.70
N PHE A 309 20.25 13.09 -21.44
CA PHE A 309 19.37 13.35 -20.31
C PHE A 309 19.78 14.63 -19.56
N GLU A 310 18.83 15.20 -18.87
CA GLU A 310 19.03 16.33 -17.94
C GLU A 310 18.24 16.09 -16.64
N GLN A 311 18.67 16.71 -15.53
CA GLN A 311 17.87 16.75 -14.31
C GLN A 311 16.66 17.66 -14.52
N ALA A 312 15.47 17.23 -14.04
CA ALA A 312 14.22 17.93 -14.24
C ALA A 312 13.24 17.71 -13.08
N GLU A 313 12.09 18.35 -13.19
CA GLU A 313 10.94 18.23 -12.30
C GLU A 313 9.68 17.98 -13.16
N VAL A 314 9.64 16.84 -13.86
CA VAL A 314 8.54 16.49 -14.78
C VAL A 314 7.32 15.98 -14.02
N SER A 315 7.55 15.14 -12.99
CA SER A 315 6.48 14.60 -12.17
C SER A 315 6.26 15.42 -10.91
N ASN A 316 5.04 15.88 -10.66
CA ASN A 316 4.69 16.56 -9.41
C ASN A 316 4.77 15.64 -8.18
N GLN A 317 4.64 14.32 -8.38
CA GLN A 317 4.66 13.33 -7.30
C GLN A 317 6.07 12.85 -6.96
N PHE A 318 6.96 12.87 -7.97
CA PHE A 318 8.38 12.51 -7.87
C PHE A 318 9.22 13.58 -8.57
N PRO A 319 9.39 14.76 -7.94
CA PRO A 319 9.86 15.96 -8.65
C PRO A 319 11.36 15.99 -8.97
N ASN A 320 12.13 14.99 -8.51
CA ASN A 320 13.57 14.95 -8.72
C ASN A 320 13.89 13.85 -9.71
N ASP A 321 13.78 14.13 -10.99
CA ASP A 321 13.90 13.14 -12.05
C ASP A 321 15.05 13.43 -13.02
N TRP A 322 15.28 12.51 -13.98
CA TRP A 322 16.10 12.70 -15.16
C TRP A 322 15.21 12.50 -16.39
N THR A 323 15.21 13.47 -17.28
CA THR A 323 14.38 13.42 -18.49
C THR A 323 15.20 13.60 -19.74
N THR A 324 14.72 13.06 -20.86
CA THR A 324 15.22 13.33 -22.20
C THR A 324 14.09 13.57 -23.17
N LYS A 325 14.33 14.40 -24.19
CA LYS A 325 13.40 14.64 -25.31
C LYS A 325 13.90 14.06 -26.61
N GLU A 326 15.20 13.86 -26.74
CA GLU A 326 15.87 13.49 -28.00
C GLU A 326 16.53 12.11 -27.94
N GLY A 327 16.28 11.36 -26.86
CA GLY A 327 16.92 10.08 -26.59
C GLY A 327 18.22 10.23 -25.83
N GLY A 328 18.76 9.10 -25.36
CA GLY A 328 20.00 9.13 -24.61
C GLY A 328 20.26 7.91 -23.78
N GLU A 329 21.20 8.05 -22.84
CA GLU A 329 21.68 6.99 -21.96
C GLU A 329 21.98 7.56 -20.57
N LEU A 330 21.54 6.83 -19.52
CA LEU A 330 21.89 7.04 -18.14
C LEU A 330 22.57 5.80 -17.58
N THR A 331 23.71 5.96 -16.92
CA THR A 331 24.41 4.87 -16.24
C THR A 331 24.62 5.22 -14.78
N PHE A 332 24.21 4.31 -13.90
CA PHE A 332 24.36 4.42 -12.46
C PHE A 332 25.23 3.29 -11.91
N GLU A 333 25.89 3.51 -10.78
CA GLU A 333 26.49 2.48 -9.96
C GLU A 333 25.78 2.47 -8.61
N VAL A 334 25.17 1.34 -8.25
CA VAL A 334 24.37 1.20 -7.02
C VAL A 334 24.68 -0.12 -6.34
N THR A 335 24.59 -0.14 -5.00
CA THR A 335 24.79 -1.34 -4.19
C THR A 335 23.47 -1.72 -3.54
N GLY A 336 22.99 -2.93 -3.82
CA GLY A 336 21.74 -3.44 -3.27
C GLY A 336 21.56 -4.93 -3.55
N SER A 337 20.60 -5.53 -2.88
CA SER A 337 20.11 -6.89 -3.14
C SER A 337 18.92 -6.90 -4.09
N ASN A 338 18.20 -5.77 -4.18
CA ASN A 338 17.11 -5.56 -5.13
C ASN A 338 17.28 -4.19 -5.78
N ILE A 339 17.07 -4.13 -7.08
CA ILE A 339 17.12 -2.90 -7.86
C ILE A 339 15.89 -2.85 -8.75
N GLY A 340 15.20 -1.71 -8.74
CA GLY A 340 14.12 -1.38 -9.64
C GLY A 340 14.34 -0.03 -10.30
N VAL A 341 13.66 0.21 -11.41
CA VAL A 341 13.58 1.51 -12.07
C VAL A 341 12.18 2.05 -11.89
N LEU A 342 12.08 3.25 -11.33
CA LEU A 342 10.85 4.03 -11.30
C LEU A 342 10.89 5.00 -12.49
N TYR A 343 9.90 4.92 -13.38
CA TYR A 343 9.84 5.74 -14.58
C TYR A 343 8.44 6.28 -14.82
N TYR A 344 8.32 7.32 -15.65
CA TYR A 344 7.07 8.00 -15.89
C TYR A 344 6.42 7.50 -17.17
N LYS A 345 5.18 7.03 -17.05
CA LYS A 345 4.33 6.72 -18.19
C LYS A 345 3.48 7.94 -18.54
N THR A 346 3.43 8.32 -19.83
CA THR A 346 2.72 9.50 -20.27
C THR A 346 1.70 9.19 -21.37
N VAL A 347 0.61 9.99 -21.40
CA VAL A 347 -0.46 9.86 -22.39
C VAL A 347 -0.29 10.79 -23.60
N ASP A 348 0.83 11.50 -23.70
CA ASP A 348 1.07 12.52 -24.70
C ASP A 348 1.55 12.00 -26.07
N GLY A 349 1.79 10.69 -26.18
CA GLY A 349 2.23 10.00 -27.40
C GLY A 349 3.68 10.32 -27.82
N LYS A 350 4.53 10.77 -26.88
CA LYS A 350 5.92 11.13 -27.16
C LYS A 350 6.94 10.23 -26.48
N SER A 351 6.52 9.53 -25.44
CA SER A 351 7.39 8.65 -24.67
C SER A 351 7.70 7.38 -25.42
N GLY A 352 8.99 7.00 -25.43
CA GLY A 352 9.52 5.86 -26.14
C GLY A 352 9.86 4.68 -25.25
N GLN A 353 10.57 3.72 -25.86
CA GLN A 353 11.01 2.49 -25.21
C GLN A 353 12.50 2.59 -24.87
N TYR A 354 12.84 2.11 -23.66
CA TYR A 354 14.20 2.16 -23.12
C TYR A 354 14.61 0.79 -22.56
N CYS A 355 15.79 0.34 -22.99
CA CYS A 355 16.43 -0.88 -22.49
C CYS A 355 17.07 -0.63 -21.13
N VAL A 356 16.87 -1.54 -20.18
CA VAL A 356 17.60 -1.56 -18.91
C VAL A 356 18.61 -2.70 -18.94
N TYR A 357 19.86 -2.34 -18.71
CA TYR A 357 20.96 -3.30 -18.56
C TYR A 357 21.42 -3.30 -17.10
N VAL A 358 21.71 -4.48 -16.58
CA VAL A 358 22.43 -4.67 -15.31
C VAL A 358 23.70 -5.43 -15.60
N ASP A 359 24.86 -4.84 -15.29
CA ASP A 359 26.20 -5.39 -15.57
C ASP A 359 26.33 -5.79 -17.05
N ASP A 360 26.00 -4.87 -17.95
CA ASP A 360 26.03 -5.02 -19.42
C ASP A 360 25.03 -6.07 -19.99
N ARG A 361 24.24 -6.70 -19.16
CA ARG A 361 23.21 -7.65 -19.59
C ARG A 361 21.87 -6.97 -19.73
N LEU A 362 21.24 -7.06 -20.90
CA LEU A 362 19.86 -6.62 -21.13
C LEU A 362 18.90 -7.42 -20.24
N ILE A 363 18.17 -6.75 -19.37
CA ILE A 363 17.21 -7.35 -18.46
C ILE A 363 15.77 -7.09 -18.91
N GLN A 364 15.46 -5.83 -19.27
CA GLN A 364 14.09 -5.39 -19.52
C GLN A 364 14.05 -4.27 -20.55
N VAL A 365 12.94 -4.18 -21.28
CA VAL A 365 12.57 -2.99 -22.04
C VAL A 365 11.43 -2.30 -21.32
N LEU A 366 11.62 -1.05 -20.93
CA LEU A 366 10.61 -0.19 -20.33
C LEU A 366 9.90 0.55 -21.46
N ASP A 367 8.59 0.67 -21.34
CA ASP A 367 7.76 1.43 -22.27
C ASP A 367 7.17 2.64 -21.54
N GLY A 368 7.58 3.84 -21.91
CA GLY A 368 7.08 5.09 -21.36
C GLY A 368 5.72 5.52 -21.92
N ASP A 369 5.27 4.93 -23.04
CA ASP A 369 4.01 5.29 -23.66
C ASP A 369 2.79 4.72 -22.93
N PHE A 370 1.78 5.57 -22.76
CA PHE A 370 0.47 5.20 -22.23
C PHE A 370 -0.65 5.95 -22.98
N THR A 371 -0.45 6.16 -24.27
CA THR A 371 -1.42 6.87 -25.12
C THR A 371 -2.80 6.23 -25.04
N GLY A 372 -3.82 7.05 -24.82
CA GLY A 372 -5.19 6.57 -24.60
C GLY A 372 -5.49 6.03 -23.20
N GLY A 373 -4.50 6.06 -22.30
CA GLY A 373 -4.69 5.71 -20.89
C GLY A 373 -5.41 6.82 -20.11
N TRP A 374 -5.60 6.57 -18.82
CA TRP A 374 -6.35 7.44 -17.91
C TRP A 374 -5.55 8.66 -17.41
N GLY A 375 -4.25 8.73 -17.64
CA GLY A 375 -3.38 9.84 -17.23
C GLY A 375 -1.93 9.40 -17.04
N ASN A 376 -1.07 10.39 -16.76
CA ASN A 376 0.33 10.12 -16.49
C ASN A 376 0.52 9.53 -15.09
N TYR A 377 1.44 8.56 -14.94
CA TYR A 377 1.71 7.94 -13.64
C TYR A 377 3.13 7.36 -13.55
N ALA A 378 3.60 7.17 -12.31
CA ALA A 378 4.86 6.50 -12.02
C ALA A 378 4.68 4.97 -12.08
N GLN A 379 5.50 4.30 -12.90
CA GLN A 379 5.56 2.85 -13.01
C GLN A 379 6.89 2.35 -12.47
N ALA A 380 6.85 1.32 -11.62
CA ALA A 380 8.05 0.63 -11.16
C ALA A 380 8.27 -0.68 -11.92
N GLN A 381 9.54 -0.98 -12.21
CA GLN A 381 9.95 -2.27 -12.75
C GLN A 381 11.16 -2.79 -11.98
N GLN A 382 11.01 -3.94 -11.30
CA GLN A 382 12.14 -4.64 -10.69
C GLN A 382 13.03 -5.22 -11.80
N VAL A 383 14.34 -4.95 -11.75
CA VAL A 383 15.31 -5.36 -12.77
C VAL A 383 16.41 -6.26 -12.22
N TYR A 384 16.57 -6.32 -10.89
CA TYR A 384 17.53 -7.22 -10.25
C TYR A 384 17.03 -7.65 -8.88
N THR A 385 17.32 -8.90 -8.51
CA THR A 385 17.07 -9.42 -7.16
C THR A 385 18.09 -10.50 -6.80
N SER A 386 18.56 -10.47 -5.56
CA SER A 386 19.42 -11.49 -4.95
C SER A 386 19.21 -11.56 -3.45
N ASP A 387 19.73 -12.59 -2.79
CA ASP A 387 19.67 -12.73 -1.34
C ASP A 387 20.74 -11.89 -0.60
N THR A 388 21.75 -11.37 -1.34
CA THR A 388 22.87 -10.60 -0.76
C THR A 388 23.14 -9.34 -1.57
N PRO A 389 23.41 -8.21 -0.93
CA PRO A 389 23.71 -6.97 -1.66
C PRO A 389 25.06 -7.07 -2.38
N SER A 390 25.11 -6.54 -3.59
CA SER A 390 26.31 -6.37 -4.40
C SER A 390 26.22 -5.07 -5.19
N THR A 391 27.38 -4.60 -5.69
CA THR A 391 27.43 -3.38 -6.50
C THR A 391 27.22 -3.75 -7.96
N HIS A 392 26.30 -3.02 -8.60
CA HIS A 392 25.90 -3.21 -9.98
C HIS A 392 25.97 -1.92 -10.78
N THR A 393 26.27 -2.06 -12.06
CA THR A 393 26.09 -0.99 -13.05
C THR A 393 24.71 -1.13 -13.67
N VAL A 394 23.87 -0.09 -13.56
CA VAL A 394 22.54 -0.04 -14.18
C VAL A 394 22.56 0.99 -15.28
N THR A 395 22.36 0.56 -16.53
CA THR A 395 22.30 1.44 -17.70
C THR A 395 20.89 1.45 -18.28
N ILE A 396 20.33 2.63 -18.47
CA ILE A 396 19.02 2.88 -19.10
C ILE A 396 19.28 3.62 -20.41
N LYS A 397 18.97 2.97 -21.53
CA LYS A 397 19.33 3.45 -22.88
C LYS A 397 18.15 3.31 -23.83
N GLN A 398 17.96 4.30 -24.70
CA GLN A 398 16.93 4.25 -25.74
C GLN A 398 17.03 2.96 -26.55
N LEU A 399 15.89 2.31 -26.81
CA LEU A 399 15.81 1.16 -27.71
C LEU A 399 16.07 1.62 -29.14
N GLU A 400 17.02 1.00 -29.82
CA GLU A 400 17.37 1.31 -31.20
C GLU A 400 16.19 1.06 -32.16
N GLY A 401 16.01 1.99 -33.11
CA GLY A 401 14.96 1.87 -34.13
C GLY A 401 13.58 2.33 -33.71
N THR A 402 13.45 2.99 -32.54
CA THR A 402 12.21 3.65 -32.11
C THR A 402 12.22 5.13 -32.49
N ASP A 403 11.09 5.63 -33.03
CA ASP A 403 10.93 7.05 -33.40
C ASP A 403 10.60 7.92 -32.18
N LEU A 404 10.02 7.33 -31.12
CA LEU A 404 9.69 8.03 -29.89
C LEU A 404 10.90 8.03 -28.96
N THR A 405 11.33 9.20 -28.58
CA THR A 405 12.60 9.41 -27.89
C THR A 405 12.48 9.94 -26.47
N GLN A 406 11.34 10.54 -26.13
CA GLN A 406 11.14 11.12 -24.81
C GLN A 406 11.07 10.02 -23.74
N PHE A 407 11.73 10.24 -22.59
CA PHE A 407 11.65 9.33 -21.45
C PHE A 407 12.00 10.06 -20.15
N THR A 408 11.39 9.65 -19.05
CA THR A 408 11.68 10.21 -17.74
C THR A 408 11.92 9.09 -16.72
N VAL A 409 13.10 9.09 -16.11
CA VAL A 409 13.49 8.22 -15.00
C VAL A 409 13.26 8.99 -13.71
N LEU A 410 12.31 8.55 -12.89
CA LEU A 410 11.93 9.17 -11.62
C LEU A 410 12.87 8.78 -10.48
N GLY A 411 13.57 7.66 -10.62
CA GLY A 411 14.56 7.19 -9.65
C GLY A 411 14.88 5.71 -9.78
N LEU A 412 15.81 5.26 -8.96
CA LEU A 412 16.07 3.85 -8.72
C LEU A 412 15.52 3.43 -7.36
N LEU A 413 14.87 2.26 -7.33
CA LEU A 413 14.36 1.63 -6.11
C LEU A 413 15.41 0.60 -5.67
N VAL A 414 16.12 0.85 -4.60
CA VAL A 414 17.29 0.05 -4.17
C VAL A 414 17.12 -0.40 -2.72
N SER A 415 17.36 -1.71 -2.47
CA SER A 415 17.31 -2.26 -1.12
C SER A 415 18.42 -3.27 -0.84
#